data_6fba99a01b9feb1b3bf0f41003ab10c1
#
_entry.id   6fba99a01b9feb1b3bf0f41003ab10c1
#
_cell.length_a   1.000
_cell.length_b   1.000
_cell.length_c   1.000
_cell.angle_alpha   90.00
_cell.angle_beta   90.00
_cell.angle_gamma   90.00
#
_symmetry.space_group_name_H-M   'P 1'
#
loop_
_entity.id
_entity.type
_entity.pdbx_description
1 polymer ?
#
loop_
_entity_poly.entity_id
_entity_poly.type
_entity_poly.pdbx_seq_one_letter_code
_entity_poly.pdbx_strand_id
1 'polypeptide(L)'
;MYSVIRSFGLNGLNGFAVAVEADVSGGMPALSIVGRPDSAVRESGDRVHAAARNLGFKWPDRRITVNLAPADVRKTGPVYDLPLLLAVLSSAGQIEPPPEETAFLGELALDGSLRPVSGVLPMALTAAASGVQALYVPAENAAEAAEACGDTMLVYPAHTALEVVDALRGIRPISPIRCAPFDPTDAWNAAPDFADVMGQPLARRAMVLAAAGGHNVLLIGAPGTGKSMLAKRLPGILPPLTREEAVETTKIYSIAGQMPKGRGLVTVRPFRSPHHSASAVSLAGGGAQFRPGECSLANCGVLFLDELPEFSRESLEVLRQPLEDGQITVSRAAGSATYPSHFQLVAAMNPCKCGYYGHPTRPCTCSLSAVRQYRSRVSGPLLDRIDLCVEMDPVAFDELHGTASAESSADLRRQVLFARQVQAKRYAAPGFEGVHCNARLTAGQVRRVCRMTPAAERLLRASYETLGLSARAHDRILRVARTVADLAGKQLLDEDSLLEALQYRAQEKVEL
;
A
#
# COMPACT_ATOMS: atom_id res chain seq x y z
N MET A 1 3.05 -8.92 44.96
CA MET A 1 4.23 -9.46 44.25
C MET A 1 4.25 -8.80 42.89
N TYR A 2 5.40 -8.30 42.44
CA TYR A 2 5.54 -7.51 41.20
C TYR A 2 6.07 -8.38 40.05
N SER A 3 5.57 -8.16 38.82
CA SER A 3 6.09 -8.80 37.64
C SER A 3 6.07 -7.82 36.45
N VAL A 4 6.93 -8.04 35.46
CA VAL A 4 7.00 -7.28 34.23
C VAL A 4 7.01 -8.23 33.03
N ILE A 5 6.13 -8.00 32.08
CA ILE A 5 6.07 -8.75 30.82
C ILE A 5 6.28 -7.76 29.65
N ARG A 6 7.15 -8.12 28.71
CA ARG A 6 7.39 -7.31 27.51
C ARG A 6 6.28 -7.50 26.49
N SER A 7 5.84 -6.41 25.91
CA SER A 7 4.89 -6.37 24.79
C SER A 7 5.22 -5.20 23.88
N PHE A 8 4.45 -5.04 22.81
CA PHE A 8 4.61 -3.95 21.84
C PHE A 8 3.25 -3.39 21.45
N GLY A 9 3.23 -2.10 21.11
CA GLY A 9 2.07 -1.40 20.60
C GLY A 9 2.37 -0.69 19.32
N LEU A 10 1.37 -0.02 18.74
CA LEU A 10 1.46 0.72 17.47
C LEU A 10 1.31 2.22 17.67
N ASN A 11 2.17 2.97 16.97
CA ASN A 11 2.03 4.41 16.78
C ASN A 11 2.26 4.74 15.29
N GLY A 12 1.17 4.96 14.55
CA GLY A 12 1.23 5.05 13.09
C GLY A 12 1.74 3.75 12.46
N LEU A 13 2.82 3.83 11.67
CA LEU A 13 3.48 2.69 11.01
C LEU A 13 4.56 2.00 11.86
N ASN A 14 4.85 2.52 13.03
CA ASN A 14 5.94 2.03 13.86
C ASN A 14 5.42 1.35 15.11
N GLY A 15 6.10 0.27 15.50
CA GLY A 15 5.92 -0.31 16.80
C GLY A 15 6.60 0.53 17.90
N PHE A 16 6.19 0.35 19.14
CA PHE A 16 6.90 0.84 20.33
C PHE A 16 6.83 -0.20 21.43
N ALA A 17 7.85 -0.25 22.26
CA ALA A 17 7.92 -1.19 23.38
C ALA A 17 6.92 -0.80 24.48
N VAL A 18 6.28 -1.81 25.08
CA VAL A 18 5.36 -1.68 26.20
C VAL A 18 5.79 -2.66 27.30
N ALA A 19 6.06 -2.13 28.49
CA ALA A 19 6.21 -2.96 29.68
C ALA A 19 4.84 -3.10 30.37
N VAL A 20 4.38 -4.33 30.50
CA VAL A 20 3.14 -4.68 31.19
C VAL A 20 3.53 -5.09 32.60
N GLU A 21 3.36 -4.17 33.55
CA GLU A 21 3.74 -4.33 34.94
C GLU A 21 2.50 -4.70 35.78
N ALA A 22 2.55 -5.78 36.54
CA ALA A 22 1.45 -6.19 37.41
C ALA A 22 1.89 -6.27 38.86
N ASP A 23 1.07 -5.73 39.76
CA ASP A 23 1.22 -5.89 41.20
C ASP A 23 -0.05 -6.44 41.83
N VAL A 24 0.11 -7.51 42.61
CA VAL A 24 -0.95 -8.11 43.42
C VAL A 24 -0.71 -7.76 44.88
N SER A 25 -1.51 -6.84 45.42
CA SER A 25 -1.41 -6.29 46.77
C SER A 25 -2.63 -6.66 47.63
N GLY A 26 -2.52 -6.46 48.94
CA GLY A 26 -3.66 -6.63 49.85
C GLY A 26 -4.76 -5.61 49.60
N GLY A 27 -6.02 -5.99 49.87
CA GLY A 27 -7.18 -5.11 49.71
C GLY A 27 -8.39 -5.80 49.10
N MET A 28 -9.48 -5.06 48.92
CA MET A 28 -10.68 -5.59 48.26
C MET A 28 -10.38 -5.99 46.80
N PRO A 29 -10.92 -7.13 46.31
CA PRO A 29 -10.73 -7.58 44.95
C PRO A 29 -11.12 -6.50 43.97
N ALA A 30 -10.17 -6.07 43.15
CA ALA A 30 -10.37 -5.09 42.08
C ALA A 30 -9.25 -5.20 41.06
N LEU A 31 -9.54 -4.95 39.80
CA LEU A 31 -8.56 -4.83 38.72
C LEU A 31 -8.54 -3.38 38.21
N SER A 32 -7.36 -2.77 38.21
CA SER A 32 -7.15 -1.42 37.66
C SER A 32 -6.07 -1.46 36.62
N ILE A 33 -6.37 -0.97 35.38
CA ILE A 33 -5.41 -0.84 34.28
C ILE A 33 -5.11 0.65 34.07
N VAL A 34 -3.83 1.02 34.20
CA VAL A 34 -3.33 2.41 34.06
C VAL A 34 -2.30 2.49 32.93
N GLY A 35 -1.83 3.70 32.56
CA GLY A 35 -0.89 3.91 31.47
C GLY A 35 -1.56 4.33 30.15
N ARG A 36 -2.62 5.15 30.21
CA ARG A 36 -3.39 5.68 29.08
C ARG A 36 -4.04 4.61 28.19
N PRO A 37 -4.73 3.60 28.76
CA PRO A 37 -5.45 2.61 27.98
C PRO A 37 -6.64 3.23 27.23
N ASP A 38 -6.94 2.77 26.02
CA ASP A 38 -8.20 3.04 25.36
C ASP A 38 -9.35 2.18 25.93
N SER A 39 -10.56 2.25 25.33
CA SER A 39 -11.69 1.45 25.80
C SER A 39 -11.44 -0.06 25.63
N ALA A 40 -10.86 -0.47 24.50
CA ALA A 40 -10.58 -1.87 24.21
C ALA A 40 -9.58 -2.48 25.19
N VAL A 41 -8.55 -1.73 25.61
CA VAL A 41 -7.57 -2.15 26.62
C VAL A 41 -8.21 -2.19 28.01
N ARG A 42 -9.16 -1.30 28.34
CA ARG A 42 -9.88 -1.38 29.62
C ARG A 42 -10.76 -2.63 29.73
N GLU A 43 -11.43 -2.99 28.62
CA GLU A 43 -12.23 -4.21 28.50
C GLU A 43 -11.37 -5.49 28.54
N SER A 44 -10.06 -5.41 28.31
CA SER A 44 -9.13 -6.55 28.47
C SER A 44 -9.21 -7.19 29.86
N GLY A 45 -9.49 -6.39 30.88
CA GLY A 45 -9.62 -6.91 32.25
C GLY A 45 -10.67 -8.01 32.36
N ASP A 46 -11.84 -7.81 31.79
CA ASP A 46 -12.94 -8.78 31.83
C ASP A 46 -12.62 -10.02 30.98
N ARG A 47 -12.02 -9.83 29.78
CA ARG A 47 -11.61 -10.95 28.92
C ARG A 47 -10.55 -11.81 29.58
N VAL A 48 -9.50 -11.18 30.11
CA VAL A 48 -8.39 -11.86 30.81
C VAL A 48 -8.86 -12.63 32.02
N HIS A 49 -9.76 -12.04 32.83
CA HIS A 49 -10.34 -12.71 34.01
C HIS A 49 -11.15 -13.95 33.61
N ALA A 50 -12.04 -13.82 32.60
CA ALA A 50 -12.83 -14.94 32.11
C ALA A 50 -11.95 -16.05 31.52
N ALA A 51 -10.96 -15.70 30.69
CA ALA A 51 -10.01 -16.63 30.11
C ALA A 51 -9.20 -17.38 31.18
N ALA A 52 -8.68 -16.68 32.19
CA ALA A 52 -7.97 -17.31 33.31
C ALA A 52 -8.80 -18.39 33.99
N ARG A 53 -10.04 -18.09 34.33
CA ARG A 53 -10.99 -19.05 34.95
C ARG A 53 -11.25 -20.26 34.03
N ASN A 54 -11.53 -20.03 32.78
CA ASN A 54 -11.87 -21.09 31.84
C ASN A 54 -10.68 -22.01 31.53
N LEU A 55 -9.44 -21.49 31.64
CA LEU A 55 -8.20 -22.24 31.54
C LEU A 55 -7.78 -22.95 32.86
N GLY A 56 -8.56 -22.77 33.96
CA GLY A 56 -8.30 -23.41 35.25
C GLY A 56 -7.28 -22.70 36.11
N PHE A 57 -6.88 -21.47 35.81
CA PHE A 57 -6.03 -20.66 36.65
C PHE A 57 -6.81 -20.03 37.81
N LYS A 58 -6.17 -19.89 38.96
CA LYS A 58 -6.75 -19.19 40.13
C LYS A 58 -6.60 -17.68 39.96
N TRP A 59 -7.70 -16.97 39.74
CA TRP A 59 -7.66 -15.50 39.74
C TRP A 59 -7.39 -15.00 41.19
N PRO A 60 -6.44 -14.05 41.37
CA PRO A 60 -6.15 -13.54 42.71
C PRO A 60 -7.35 -12.81 43.31
N ASP A 61 -7.77 -13.23 44.49
CA ASP A 61 -8.87 -12.59 45.25
C ASP A 61 -8.32 -11.41 46.09
N ARG A 62 -7.61 -10.52 45.40
CA ARG A 62 -6.87 -9.35 45.92
C ARG A 62 -6.95 -8.18 44.96
N ARG A 63 -6.40 -7.04 45.37
CA ARG A 63 -6.27 -5.88 44.46
C ARG A 63 -5.15 -6.11 43.48
N ILE A 64 -5.49 -6.01 42.19
CA ILE A 64 -4.56 -6.13 41.06
C ILE A 64 -4.44 -4.75 40.40
N THR A 65 -3.23 -4.24 40.26
CA THR A 65 -2.94 -3.03 39.49
C THR A 65 -2.03 -3.40 38.34
N VAL A 66 -2.44 -3.08 37.13
CA VAL A 66 -1.60 -3.26 35.92
C VAL A 66 -1.26 -1.91 35.35
N ASN A 67 0.02 -1.65 35.16
CA ASN A 67 0.52 -0.44 34.48
C ASN A 67 1.10 -0.79 33.10
N LEU A 68 0.69 -0.04 32.08
CA LEU A 68 1.22 -0.16 30.74
C LEU A 68 2.20 0.99 30.48
N ALA A 69 3.48 0.76 30.72
CA ALA A 69 4.52 1.76 30.50
C ALA A 69 5.02 1.77 29.03
N PRO A 70 5.40 2.94 28.47
CA PRO A 70 5.44 4.28 29.06
C PRO A 70 4.06 4.98 29.06
N ALA A 71 3.81 5.86 30.02
CA ALA A 71 2.50 6.51 30.20
C ALA A 71 2.23 7.67 29.23
N ASP A 72 3.22 8.15 28.49
CA ASP A 72 3.11 9.23 27.50
C ASP A 72 2.43 8.78 26.18
N VAL A 73 2.56 7.50 25.81
CA VAL A 73 1.97 6.93 24.60
C VAL A 73 0.64 6.22 24.93
N ARG A 74 -0.38 6.49 24.11
CA ARG A 74 -1.69 5.82 24.25
C ARG A 74 -1.60 4.36 23.79
N LYS A 75 -2.13 3.43 24.57
CA LYS A 75 -2.24 2.01 24.25
C LYS A 75 -3.61 1.73 23.66
N THR A 76 -3.64 1.12 22.48
CA THR A 76 -4.85 0.88 21.70
C THR A 76 -4.98 -0.57 21.30
N GLY A 77 -6.22 -1.07 21.34
CA GLY A 77 -6.56 -2.41 20.87
C GLY A 77 -6.27 -3.53 21.86
N PRO A 78 -6.75 -4.75 21.57
CA PRO A 78 -6.71 -5.88 22.51
C PRO A 78 -5.39 -6.67 22.51
N VAL A 79 -4.37 -6.19 21.81
CA VAL A 79 -3.05 -6.86 21.65
C VAL A 79 -2.36 -7.20 22.97
N TYR A 80 -2.75 -6.54 24.04
CA TYR A 80 -2.16 -6.69 25.37
C TYR A 80 -2.83 -7.76 26.24
N ASP A 81 -3.89 -8.45 25.78
CA ASP A 81 -4.62 -9.41 26.60
C ASP A 81 -3.71 -10.57 27.09
N LEU A 82 -2.94 -11.17 26.18
CA LEU A 82 -2.00 -12.24 26.53
C LEU A 82 -0.93 -11.77 27.53
N PRO A 83 -0.17 -10.68 27.28
CA PRO A 83 0.81 -10.21 28.25
C PRO A 83 0.19 -9.75 29.57
N LEU A 84 -1.05 -9.22 29.58
CA LEU A 84 -1.79 -8.90 30.81
C LEU A 84 -2.07 -10.18 31.64
N LEU A 85 -2.55 -11.25 30.99
CA LEU A 85 -2.77 -12.53 31.66
C LEU A 85 -1.47 -13.04 32.30
N LEU A 86 -0.39 -13.10 31.52
CA LEU A 86 0.90 -13.60 31.97
C LEU A 86 1.47 -12.76 33.15
N ALA A 87 1.31 -11.43 33.07
CA ALA A 87 1.75 -10.54 34.15
C ALA A 87 0.98 -10.79 35.46
N VAL A 88 -0.35 -10.99 35.37
CA VAL A 88 -1.15 -11.31 36.58
C VAL A 88 -0.81 -12.69 37.10
N LEU A 89 -0.65 -13.71 36.30
CA LEU A 89 -0.28 -15.06 36.72
C LEU A 89 1.11 -15.10 37.33
N SER A 90 2.08 -14.39 36.78
CA SER A 90 3.44 -14.28 37.30
C SER A 90 3.45 -13.53 38.62
N SER A 91 2.75 -12.39 38.75
CA SER A 91 2.65 -11.64 39.99
C SER A 91 1.89 -12.40 41.12
N ALA A 92 1.04 -13.37 40.74
CA ALA A 92 0.35 -14.27 41.64
C ALA A 92 1.18 -15.51 42.03
N GLY A 93 2.39 -15.68 41.49
CA GLY A 93 3.26 -16.83 41.73
C GLY A 93 2.77 -18.14 41.08
N GLN A 94 1.89 -18.08 40.09
CA GLN A 94 1.39 -19.28 39.40
C GLN A 94 2.28 -19.69 38.22
N ILE A 95 3.05 -18.76 37.65
CA ILE A 95 4.09 -19.02 36.65
C ILE A 95 5.37 -18.30 37.06
N GLU A 96 6.52 -18.81 36.62
CA GLU A 96 7.77 -18.08 36.75
C GLU A 96 7.80 -16.91 35.76
N PRO A 97 8.47 -15.78 36.10
CA PRO A 97 8.66 -14.68 35.18
C PRO A 97 9.37 -15.18 33.88
N PRO A 98 8.85 -14.89 32.69
CA PRO A 98 9.54 -15.22 31.46
C PRO A 98 10.90 -14.51 31.37
N PRO A 99 11.86 -15.04 30.58
CA PRO A 99 13.12 -14.34 30.29
C PRO A 99 12.89 -12.93 29.72
N GLU A 100 13.78 -11.98 30.07
CA GLU A 100 13.64 -10.57 29.64
C GLU A 100 13.64 -10.39 28.12
N GLU A 101 14.28 -11.30 27.37
CA GLU A 101 14.33 -11.29 25.92
C GLU A 101 13.07 -11.89 25.27
N THR A 102 12.04 -12.21 26.06
CA THR A 102 10.77 -12.77 25.58
C THR A 102 9.68 -11.70 25.55
N ALA A 103 8.92 -11.67 24.46
CA ALA A 103 7.78 -10.76 24.30
C ALA A 103 6.52 -11.50 23.84
N PHE A 104 5.35 -10.90 24.13
CA PHE A 104 4.05 -11.52 23.92
C PHE A 104 3.08 -10.52 23.29
N LEU A 105 2.33 -10.98 22.26
CA LEU A 105 1.26 -10.25 21.61
C LEU A 105 0.04 -11.17 21.45
N GLY A 106 -1.16 -10.67 21.63
CA GLY A 106 -2.37 -11.44 21.32
C GLY A 106 -3.61 -10.98 22.06
N GLU A 107 -4.74 -11.06 21.39
CA GLU A 107 -6.08 -10.91 21.95
C GLU A 107 -6.54 -12.25 22.52
N LEU A 108 -7.23 -12.24 23.68
CA LEU A 108 -7.83 -13.43 24.26
C LEU A 108 -9.32 -13.48 24.00
N ALA A 109 -9.79 -14.62 23.56
CA ALA A 109 -11.18 -14.99 23.69
C ALA A 109 -11.49 -15.45 25.11
N LEU A 110 -12.77 -15.49 25.50
CA LEU A 110 -13.19 -15.86 26.85
C LEU A 110 -12.83 -17.30 27.24
N ASP A 111 -12.66 -18.18 26.26
CA ASP A 111 -12.22 -19.57 26.44
C ASP A 111 -10.71 -19.73 26.54
N GLY A 112 -9.95 -18.62 26.41
CA GLY A 112 -8.49 -18.59 26.44
C GLY A 112 -7.81 -18.88 25.12
N SER A 113 -8.56 -19.00 23.99
CA SER A 113 -7.99 -19.04 22.66
C SER A 113 -7.42 -17.69 22.27
N LEU A 114 -6.35 -17.70 21.45
CA LEU A 114 -5.70 -16.51 20.93
C LEU A 114 -6.31 -16.12 19.58
N ARG A 115 -6.71 -14.87 19.47
CA ARG A 115 -7.24 -14.28 18.26
C ARG A 115 -6.18 -13.42 17.57
N PRO A 116 -6.20 -13.37 16.22
CA PRO A 116 -5.27 -12.53 15.48
C PRO A 116 -5.47 -11.04 15.80
N VAL A 117 -4.37 -10.32 15.82
CA VAL A 117 -4.33 -8.87 16.05
C VAL A 117 -3.75 -8.14 14.84
N SER A 118 -4.11 -6.88 14.66
CA SER A 118 -3.60 -6.05 13.58
C SER A 118 -2.25 -5.44 13.93
N GLY A 119 -1.39 -5.23 12.92
CA GLY A 119 -0.12 -4.51 13.09
C GLY A 119 1.00 -5.35 13.70
N VAL A 120 0.97 -6.66 13.54
CA VAL A 120 1.99 -7.53 14.14
C VAL A 120 3.36 -7.33 13.48
N LEU A 121 3.45 -7.17 12.16
CA LEU A 121 4.75 -6.95 11.51
C LEU A 121 5.52 -5.73 12.05
N PRO A 122 4.96 -4.50 12.11
CA PRO A 122 5.69 -3.37 12.68
C PRO A 122 6.03 -3.56 14.17
N MET A 123 5.20 -4.24 14.96
CA MET A 123 5.51 -4.58 16.35
C MET A 123 6.67 -5.60 16.43
N ALA A 124 6.65 -6.64 15.61
CA ALA A 124 7.70 -7.66 15.54
C ALA A 124 9.05 -7.08 15.06
N LEU A 125 9.05 -6.18 14.06
CA LEU A 125 10.24 -5.47 13.62
C LEU A 125 10.86 -4.63 14.75
N THR A 126 10.00 -3.96 15.55
CA THR A 126 10.46 -3.19 16.70
C THR A 126 10.96 -4.12 17.82
N ALA A 127 10.33 -5.27 18.04
CA ALA A 127 10.78 -6.28 18.99
C ALA A 127 12.17 -6.80 18.64
N ALA A 128 12.40 -7.18 17.37
CA ALA A 128 13.71 -7.63 16.90
C ALA A 128 14.78 -6.54 17.09
N ALA A 129 14.47 -5.29 16.70
CA ALA A 129 15.38 -4.15 16.89
C ALA A 129 15.68 -3.84 18.38
N SER A 130 14.78 -4.23 19.29
CA SER A 130 14.92 -4.04 20.74
C SER A 130 15.60 -5.23 21.45
N GLY A 131 16.17 -6.20 20.72
CA GLY A 131 16.89 -7.33 21.27
C GLY A 131 16.01 -8.46 21.83
N VAL A 132 14.73 -8.53 21.41
CA VAL A 132 13.86 -9.67 21.71
C VAL A 132 14.36 -10.90 20.95
N GLN A 133 14.49 -12.04 21.64
CA GLN A 133 14.93 -13.31 21.07
C GLN A 133 13.78 -14.29 20.86
N ALA A 134 12.71 -14.16 21.66
CA ALA A 134 11.52 -15.01 21.57
C ALA A 134 10.25 -14.15 21.55
N LEU A 135 9.44 -14.29 20.48
CA LEU A 135 8.17 -13.56 20.32
C LEU A 135 7.02 -14.57 20.19
N TYR A 136 6.11 -14.57 21.17
CA TYR A 136 4.88 -15.37 21.14
C TYR A 136 3.74 -14.55 20.54
N VAL A 137 3.09 -15.12 19.54
CA VAL A 137 1.99 -14.45 18.79
C VAL A 137 0.86 -15.45 18.52
N PRO A 138 -0.37 -14.96 18.23
CA PRO A 138 -1.42 -15.83 17.71
C PRO A 138 -0.96 -16.55 16.45
N ALA A 139 -1.30 -17.83 16.31
CA ALA A 139 -0.85 -18.68 15.20
C ALA A 139 -1.16 -18.09 13.82
N GLU A 140 -2.28 -17.37 13.67
CA GLU A 140 -2.65 -16.70 12.42
C GLU A 140 -1.73 -15.51 12.06
N ASN A 141 -1.09 -14.88 13.05
CA ASN A 141 -0.13 -13.78 12.83
C ASN A 141 1.33 -14.25 12.69
N ALA A 142 1.60 -15.53 12.91
CA ALA A 142 2.96 -16.01 13.06
C ALA A 142 3.77 -15.91 11.76
N ALA A 143 3.16 -16.15 10.59
CA ALA A 143 3.82 -15.99 9.30
C ALA A 143 4.26 -14.53 9.07
N GLU A 144 3.40 -13.57 9.41
CA GLU A 144 3.69 -12.13 9.33
C GLU A 144 4.80 -11.72 10.31
N ALA A 145 4.73 -12.19 11.56
CA ALA A 145 5.74 -11.90 12.57
C ALA A 145 7.11 -12.47 12.19
N ALA A 146 7.15 -13.65 11.55
CA ALA A 146 8.37 -14.33 11.14
C ALA A 146 9.18 -13.51 10.13
N GLU A 147 8.55 -12.64 9.35
CA GLU A 147 9.25 -11.76 8.42
C GLU A 147 10.17 -10.72 9.10
N ALA A 148 9.94 -10.46 10.38
CA ALA A 148 10.77 -9.58 11.19
C ALA A 148 11.95 -10.28 11.86
N CYS A 149 12.01 -11.63 11.83
CA CYS A 149 12.91 -12.41 12.67
C CYS A 149 14.40 -12.16 12.42
N GLY A 150 14.79 -11.98 11.17
CA GLY A 150 16.23 -12.06 10.86
C GLY A 150 16.83 -13.38 11.41
N ASP A 151 18.11 -13.31 11.83
CA ASP A 151 18.81 -14.47 12.41
C ASP A 151 18.72 -14.54 13.95
N THR A 152 18.16 -13.51 14.61
CA THR A 152 18.29 -13.32 16.08
C THR A 152 17.01 -13.59 16.85
N MET A 153 15.83 -13.46 16.25
CA MET A 153 14.54 -13.61 16.92
C MET A 153 13.79 -14.85 16.40
N LEU A 154 13.20 -15.61 17.30
CA LEU A 154 12.32 -16.76 16.99
C LEU A 154 10.87 -16.38 17.27
N VAL A 155 9.96 -16.78 16.37
CA VAL A 155 8.51 -16.56 16.52
C VAL A 155 7.82 -17.87 16.87
N TYR A 156 7.07 -17.84 17.95
CA TYR A 156 6.34 -18.98 18.50
C TYR A 156 4.84 -18.81 18.26
N PRO A 157 4.25 -19.60 17.33
CA PRO A 157 2.81 -19.57 17.09
C PRO A 157 2.04 -20.26 18.20
N ALA A 158 1.06 -19.60 18.79
CA ALA A 158 0.22 -20.19 19.81
C ALA A 158 -1.29 -20.06 19.46
N HIS A 159 -2.06 -21.10 19.74
CA HIS A 159 -3.51 -21.10 19.56
C HIS A 159 -4.25 -20.73 20.83
N THR A 160 -3.66 -21.00 22.00
CA THR A 160 -4.25 -20.72 23.32
C THR A 160 -3.21 -20.16 24.29
N ALA A 161 -3.68 -19.40 25.28
CA ALA A 161 -2.80 -18.93 26.35
C ALA A 161 -2.25 -20.08 27.20
N LEU A 162 -2.97 -21.21 27.30
CA LEU A 162 -2.48 -22.40 28.00
C LEU A 162 -1.24 -22.99 27.32
N GLU A 163 -1.23 -23.07 25.96
CA GLU A 163 -0.05 -23.51 25.22
C GLU A 163 1.17 -22.63 25.53
N VAL A 164 0.99 -21.32 25.65
CA VAL A 164 2.07 -20.38 26.00
C VAL A 164 2.56 -20.67 27.42
N VAL A 165 1.66 -20.83 28.39
CA VAL A 165 2.02 -21.13 29.79
C VAL A 165 2.75 -22.48 29.89
N ASP A 166 2.26 -23.51 29.18
CA ASP A 166 2.88 -24.84 29.19
C ASP A 166 4.29 -24.81 28.55
N ALA A 167 4.46 -24.01 27.49
CA ALA A 167 5.76 -23.81 26.88
C ALA A 167 6.75 -23.10 27.82
N LEU A 168 6.31 -22.05 28.52
CA LEU A 168 7.12 -21.33 29.50
C LEU A 168 7.51 -22.21 30.71
N ARG A 169 6.64 -23.16 31.10
CA ARG A 169 6.91 -24.13 32.15
C ARG A 169 7.78 -25.31 31.68
N GLY A 170 8.09 -25.40 30.38
CA GLY A 170 8.80 -26.53 29.81
C GLY A 170 7.99 -27.83 29.71
N ILE A 171 6.66 -27.78 29.90
CA ILE A 171 5.77 -28.94 29.85
C ILE A 171 5.55 -29.36 28.38
N ARG A 172 5.23 -28.37 27.50
CA ARG A 172 4.95 -28.62 26.08
C ARG A 172 5.61 -27.52 25.24
N PRO A 173 6.77 -27.79 24.63
CA PRO A 173 7.45 -26.80 23.80
C PRO A 173 6.65 -26.50 22.54
N ILE A 174 6.61 -25.23 22.13
CA ILE A 174 6.08 -24.78 20.85
C ILE A 174 7.25 -24.71 19.85
N SER A 175 7.07 -25.27 18.67
CA SER A 175 8.09 -25.17 17.61
C SER A 175 8.06 -23.79 16.99
N PRO A 176 9.19 -23.06 16.93
CA PRO A 176 9.23 -21.76 16.29
C PRO A 176 9.09 -21.87 14.79
N ILE A 177 8.51 -20.86 14.16
CA ILE A 177 8.49 -20.73 12.71
C ILE A 177 9.61 -19.79 12.25
N ARG A 178 10.04 -20.00 11.01
CA ARG A 178 11.04 -19.17 10.32
C ARG A 178 10.39 -18.46 9.14
N CYS A 179 11.03 -17.35 8.74
CA CYS A 179 10.69 -16.62 7.53
C CYS A 179 10.73 -17.54 6.31
N ALA A 180 9.72 -17.44 5.46
CA ALA A 180 9.74 -18.13 4.16
C ALA A 180 10.69 -17.40 3.20
N PRO A 181 11.31 -18.11 2.23
CA PRO A 181 12.10 -17.48 1.18
C PRO A 181 11.25 -16.44 0.44
N PHE A 182 11.81 -15.24 0.25
CA PHE A 182 11.13 -14.20 -0.51
C PHE A 182 11.19 -14.51 -2.01
N ASP A 183 10.06 -14.87 -2.61
CA ASP A 183 9.92 -15.03 -4.06
C ASP A 183 8.96 -13.98 -4.61
N PRO A 184 9.48 -12.93 -5.28
CA PRO A 184 8.66 -11.89 -5.86
C PRO A 184 7.99 -12.30 -7.19
N THR A 185 8.32 -13.45 -7.77
CA THR A 185 7.86 -13.88 -9.10
C THR A 185 6.46 -14.47 -9.10
N ASP A 186 6.00 -15.00 -7.97
CA ASP A 186 4.63 -15.51 -7.77
C ASP A 186 3.55 -14.46 -8.11
N ALA A 187 3.90 -13.18 -8.01
CA ALA A 187 3.01 -12.06 -8.31
C ALA A 187 2.48 -12.08 -9.75
N TRP A 188 3.29 -12.54 -10.69
CA TRP A 188 2.96 -12.47 -12.11
C TRP A 188 1.93 -13.50 -12.56
N ASN A 189 1.85 -14.61 -11.82
CA ASN A 189 0.93 -15.70 -12.14
C ASN A 189 -0.53 -15.40 -11.78
N ALA A 190 -0.76 -14.38 -10.95
CA ALA A 190 -2.09 -14.00 -10.47
C ALA A 190 -2.78 -12.93 -11.34
N ALA A 191 -2.05 -12.23 -12.21
CA ALA A 191 -2.60 -11.16 -13.05
C ALA A 191 -3.12 -11.72 -14.39
N PRO A 192 -4.25 -11.19 -14.93
CA PRO A 192 -4.74 -11.56 -16.24
C PRO A 192 -3.75 -11.13 -17.33
N ASP A 193 -3.70 -11.89 -18.44
CA ASP A 193 -2.73 -11.67 -19.53
C ASP A 193 -3.15 -10.52 -20.47
N PHE A 194 -2.17 -9.72 -20.93
CA PHE A 194 -2.37 -8.72 -21.98
C PHE A 194 -2.70 -9.34 -23.35
N ALA A 195 -2.37 -10.61 -23.58
CA ALA A 195 -2.75 -11.34 -24.77
C ALA A 195 -4.27 -11.38 -25.00
N ASP A 196 -5.08 -11.28 -23.94
CA ASP A 196 -6.54 -11.23 -24.04
C ASP A 196 -7.08 -9.86 -24.51
N VAL A 197 -6.23 -8.83 -24.58
CA VAL A 197 -6.64 -7.48 -25.01
C VAL A 197 -6.52 -7.39 -26.52
N MET A 198 -7.64 -7.45 -27.20
CA MET A 198 -7.71 -7.29 -28.66
C MET A 198 -7.76 -5.81 -29.05
N GLY A 199 -7.10 -5.46 -30.14
CA GLY A 199 -7.01 -4.08 -30.62
C GLY A 199 -6.28 -3.15 -29.63
N GLN A 200 -6.64 -1.86 -29.63
CA GLN A 200 -6.15 -0.83 -28.72
C GLN A 200 -4.61 -0.67 -28.68
N PRO A 201 -3.90 -0.60 -29.83
CA PRO A 201 -2.43 -0.59 -29.83
C PRO A 201 -1.85 0.61 -29.08
N LEU A 202 -2.46 1.80 -29.21
CA LEU A 202 -2.02 3.02 -28.52
C LEU A 202 -2.18 2.89 -27.00
N ALA A 203 -3.31 2.35 -26.51
CA ALA A 203 -3.56 2.17 -25.10
C ALA A 203 -2.65 1.09 -24.50
N ARG A 204 -2.42 -0.01 -25.21
CA ARG A 204 -1.44 -1.04 -24.81
C ARG A 204 -0.02 -0.45 -24.69
N ARG A 205 0.40 0.33 -25.68
CA ARG A 205 1.70 1.02 -25.65
C ARG A 205 1.81 2.00 -24.49
N ALA A 206 0.75 2.78 -24.21
CA ALA A 206 0.69 3.65 -23.05
C ALA A 206 0.83 2.90 -21.73
N MET A 207 0.24 1.69 -21.59
CA MET A 207 0.41 0.86 -20.39
C MET A 207 1.85 0.37 -20.22
N VAL A 208 2.55 0.04 -21.32
CA VAL A 208 3.98 -0.29 -21.28
C VAL A 208 4.81 0.90 -20.83
N LEU A 209 4.56 2.09 -21.39
CA LEU A 209 5.22 3.34 -20.96
C LEU A 209 4.93 3.64 -19.49
N ALA A 210 3.68 3.47 -19.07
CA ALA A 210 3.27 3.65 -17.69
C ALA A 210 4.04 2.72 -16.75
N ALA A 211 4.12 1.43 -17.07
CA ALA A 211 4.86 0.44 -16.28
C ALA A 211 6.37 0.71 -16.28
N ALA A 212 6.94 1.05 -17.43
CA ALA A 212 8.36 1.33 -17.58
C ALA A 212 8.81 2.61 -16.87
N GLY A 213 8.00 3.67 -16.94
CA GLY A 213 8.35 4.99 -16.39
C GLY A 213 7.71 5.32 -15.05
N GLY A 214 6.73 4.55 -14.58
CA GLY A 214 5.92 4.87 -13.39
C GLY A 214 4.92 6.01 -13.64
N HIS A 215 4.47 6.19 -14.91
CA HIS A 215 3.61 7.29 -15.31
C HIS A 215 2.15 7.05 -14.96
N ASN A 216 1.45 8.10 -14.54
CA ASN A 216 0.01 8.09 -14.33
C ASN A 216 -0.73 8.16 -15.67
N VAL A 217 -1.84 7.42 -15.78
CA VAL A 217 -2.60 7.24 -17.04
C VAL A 217 -4.05 7.66 -16.86
N LEU A 218 -4.59 8.36 -17.85
CA LEU A 218 -6.02 8.57 -18.02
C LEU A 218 -6.49 7.91 -19.33
N LEU A 219 -7.41 6.97 -19.20
CA LEU A 219 -8.07 6.28 -20.32
C LEU A 219 -9.43 6.93 -20.58
N ILE A 220 -9.64 7.46 -21.77
CA ILE A 220 -10.90 8.10 -22.19
C ILE A 220 -11.50 7.28 -23.31
N GLY A 221 -12.75 6.85 -23.18
CA GLY A 221 -13.39 6.07 -24.26
C GLY A 221 -14.84 5.71 -23.90
N ALA A 222 -15.58 5.32 -24.93
CA ALA A 222 -16.96 4.90 -24.77
C ALA A 222 -17.09 3.69 -23.81
N PRO A 223 -18.28 3.44 -23.24
CA PRO A 223 -18.51 2.20 -22.50
C PRO A 223 -18.19 0.95 -23.35
N GLY A 224 -17.50 -0.02 -22.75
CA GLY A 224 -17.13 -1.27 -23.43
C GLY A 224 -15.83 -1.23 -24.24
N THR A 225 -15.06 -0.12 -24.27
CA THR A 225 -13.78 -0.04 -25.00
C THR A 225 -12.60 -0.76 -24.32
N GLY A 226 -12.81 -1.39 -23.14
CA GLY A 226 -11.77 -2.19 -22.48
C GLY A 226 -10.91 -1.43 -21.46
N LYS A 227 -11.27 -0.20 -21.03
CA LYS A 227 -10.53 0.62 -20.06
C LYS A 227 -10.17 -0.14 -18.77
N SER A 228 -11.17 -0.69 -18.09
CA SER A 228 -10.99 -1.43 -16.84
C SER A 228 -10.26 -2.77 -17.07
N MET A 229 -10.38 -3.36 -18.25
CA MET A 229 -9.66 -4.57 -18.66
C MET A 229 -8.14 -4.30 -18.73
N LEU A 230 -7.73 -3.20 -19.37
CA LEU A 230 -6.32 -2.78 -19.45
C LEU A 230 -5.76 -2.44 -18.06
N ALA A 231 -6.50 -1.68 -17.25
CA ALA A 231 -6.06 -1.29 -15.92
C ALA A 231 -5.74 -2.51 -15.04
N LYS A 232 -6.62 -3.53 -15.04
CA LYS A 232 -6.44 -4.76 -14.24
C LYS A 232 -5.22 -5.60 -14.66
N ARG A 233 -4.70 -5.42 -15.87
CA ARG A 233 -3.54 -6.14 -16.39
C ARG A 233 -2.21 -5.45 -16.10
N LEU A 234 -2.23 -4.16 -15.75
CA LEU A 234 -1.03 -3.39 -15.47
C LEU A 234 -0.13 -4.04 -14.40
N PRO A 235 -0.64 -4.56 -13.26
CA PRO A 235 0.22 -5.24 -12.28
C PRO A 235 1.03 -6.40 -12.86
N GLY A 236 0.50 -7.09 -13.87
CA GLY A 236 1.16 -8.22 -14.54
C GLY A 236 2.41 -7.87 -15.34
N ILE A 237 2.59 -6.60 -15.70
CA ILE A 237 3.77 -6.12 -16.45
C ILE A 237 4.66 -5.18 -15.61
N LEU A 238 4.26 -4.83 -14.37
CA LEU A 238 5.10 -4.07 -13.46
C LEU A 238 6.31 -4.92 -13.00
N PRO A 239 7.46 -4.28 -12.66
CA PRO A 239 8.54 -4.96 -11.98
C PRO A 239 8.05 -5.61 -10.68
N PRO A 240 8.63 -6.73 -10.24
CA PRO A 240 8.26 -7.34 -8.96
C PRO A 240 8.57 -6.36 -7.81
N LEU A 241 7.93 -6.55 -6.65
CA LEU A 241 8.28 -5.81 -5.44
C LEU A 241 9.71 -6.18 -5.02
N THR A 242 10.48 -5.19 -4.57
CA THR A 242 11.68 -5.49 -3.78
C THR A 242 11.26 -5.96 -2.39
N ARG A 243 12.19 -6.53 -1.62
CA ARG A 243 11.89 -6.95 -0.25
C ARG A 243 11.50 -5.76 0.63
N GLU A 244 12.16 -4.62 0.45
CA GLU A 244 11.86 -3.37 1.17
C GLU A 244 10.46 -2.86 0.83
N GLU A 245 10.10 -2.82 -0.47
CA GLU A 245 8.75 -2.45 -0.93
C GLU A 245 7.69 -3.41 -0.37
N ALA A 246 7.98 -4.73 -0.34
CA ALA A 246 7.08 -5.73 0.20
C ALA A 246 6.87 -5.56 1.72
N VAL A 247 7.93 -5.32 2.49
CA VAL A 247 7.84 -5.06 3.93
C VAL A 247 7.05 -3.77 4.21
N GLU A 248 7.32 -2.68 3.48
CA GLU A 248 6.59 -1.42 3.64
C GLU A 248 5.10 -1.60 3.33
N THR A 249 4.77 -2.25 2.22
CA THR A 249 3.39 -2.55 1.83
C THR A 249 2.72 -3.44 2.87
N THR A 250 3.42 -4.46 3.37
CA THR A 250 2.90 -5.39 4.38
C THR A 250 2.60 -4.67 5.69
N LYS A 251 3.44 -3.72 6.15
CA LYS A 251 3.15 -2.91 7.33
C LYS A 251 1.79 -2.20 7.22
N ILE A 252 1.49 -1.63 6.05
CA ILE A 252 0.23 -0.94 5.80
C ILE A 252 -0.95 -1.92 5.87
N TYR A 253 -0.82 -3.08 5.22
CA TYR A 253 -1.86 -4.12 5.22
C TYR A 253 -2.08 -4.73 6.61
N SER A 254 -1.00 -4.93 7.35
CA SER A 254 -1.02 -5.40 8.74
C SER A 254 -1.81 -4.46 9.65
N ILE A 255 -1.51 -3.17 9.62
CA ILE A 255 -2.20 -2.14 10.41
C ILE A 255 -3.66 -1.99 9.99
N ALA A 256 -3.96 -2.13 8.69
CA ALA A 256 -5.32 -2.13 8.18
C ALA A 256 -6.13 -3.37 8.59
N GLY A 257 -5.48 -4.42 9.08
CA GLY A 257 -6.11 -5.72 9.35
C GLY A 257 -6.53 -6.44 8.06
N GLN A 258 -5.82 -6.21 6.94
CA GLN A 258 -6.14 -6.75 5.61
C GLN A 258 -5.04 -7.71 5.10
N MET A 259 -4.28 -8.32 5.99
CA MET A 259 -3.28 -9.31 5.60
C MET A 259 -3.92 -10.52 4.94
N PRO A 260 -3.38 -11.00 3.80
CA PRO A 260 -3.82 -12.26 3.21
C PRO A 260 -3.55 -13.42 4.17
N LYS A 261 -4.54 -14.31 4.35
CA LYS A 261 -4.42 -15.46 5.26
C LYS A 261 -3.23 -16.34 4.89
N GLY A 262 -2.43 -16.69 5.89
CA GLY A 262 -1.30 -17.62 5.76
C GLY A 262 -0.08 -17.07 4.99
N ARG A 263 -0.05 -15.78 4.65
CA ARG A 263 1.10 -15.13 4.03
C ARG A 263 1.86 -14.26 5.03
N GLY A 264 3.18 -14.29 4.95
CA GLY A 264 4.06 -13.42 5.75
C GLY A 264 4.18 -12.02 5.15
N LEU A 265 4.38 -11.92 3.83
CA LEU A 265 4.50 -10.66 3.11
C LEU A 265 3.46 -10.53 2.00
N VAL A 266 3.13 -9.29 1.68
CA VAL A 266 2.44 -8.91 0.44
C VAL A 266 3.50 -8.88 -0.66
N THR A 267 3.56 -9.95 -1.47
CA THR A 267 4.53 -10.11 -2.57
C THR A 267 4.01 -9.63 -3.91
N VAL A 268 2.70 -9.44 -4.03
CA VAL A 268 2.01 -8.97 -5.25
C VAL A 268 1.78 -7.48 -5.15
N ARG A 269 2.11 -6.72 -6.21
CA ARG A 269 1.80 -5.29 -6.26
C ARG A 269 0.29 -5.08 -6.09
N PRO A 270 -0.14 -4.29 -5.10
CA PRO A 270 -1.55 -4.04 -4.86
C PRO A 270 -2.26 -3.44 -6.07
N PHE A 271 -3.47 -3.90 -6.33
CA PHE A 271 -4.40 -3.26 -7.25
C PHE A 271 -5.65 -2.86 -6.47
N ARG A 272 -5.82 -1.56 -6.24
CA ARG A 272 -6.96 -1.02 -5.50
C ARG A 272 -7.90 -0.32 -6.45
N SER A 273 -9.16 -0.65 -6.38
CA SER A 273 -10.21 -0.08 -7.25
C SER A 273 -11.43 0.31 -6.40
N PRO A 274 -11.35 1.43 -5.67
CA PRO A 274 -12.48 1.92 -4.90
C PRO A 274 -13.63 2.34 -5.83
N HIS A 275 -14.87 2.11 -5.38
CA HIS A 275 -16.05 2.56 -6.08
C HIS A 275 -16.12 4.10 -6.07
N HIS A 276 -16.70 4.72 -7.10
CA HIS A 276 -16.78 6.18 -7.20
C HIS A 276 -17.54 6.87 -6.05
N SER A 277 -18.35 6.14 -5.29
CA SER A 277 -19.01 6.62 -4.07
C SER A 277 -18.08 6.66 -2.84
N ALA A 278 -16.81 6.27 -2.98
CA ALA A 278 -15.85 6.30 -1.87
C ALA A 278 -15.64 7.73 -1.36
N SER A 279 -15.72 7.89 -0.04
CA SER A 279 -15.50 9.20 0.60
C SER A 279 -14.02 9.58 0.62
N ALA A 280 -13.73 10.87 0.81
CA ALA A 280 -12.37 11.38 1.01
C ALA A 280 -11.63 10.63 2.14
N VAL A 281 -12.33 10.29 3.22
CA VAL A 281 -11.77 9.52 4.34
C VAL A 281 -11.44 8.07 3.93
N SER A 282 -12.25 7.45 3.07
CA SER A 282 -11.95 6.11 2.54
C SER A 282 -10.70 6.13 1.67
N LEU A 283 -10.48 7.17 0.87
CA LEU A 283 -9.30 7.31 0.01
C LEU A 283 -8.05 7.67 0.82
N ALA A 284 -8.13 8.68 1.68
CA ALA A 284 -6.99 9.18 2.45
C ALA A 284 -6.64 8.31 3.66
N GLY A 285 -7.63 7.70 4.24
CA GLY A 285 -7.53 7.10 5.56
C GLY A 285 -8.08 8.02 6.66
N GLY A 286 -8.18 7.50 7.87
CA GLY A 286 -8.68 8.27 9.01
C GLY A 286 -9.44 7.44 10.03
N GLY A 287 -10.48 8.06 10.59
CA GLY A 287 -11.24 7.50 11.70
C GLY A 287 -10.54 7.69 13.06
N ALA A 288 -11.12 7.09 14.10
CA ALA A 288 -10.61 7.20 15.47
C ALA A 288 -9.25 6.51 15.69
N GLN A 289 -8.94 5.54 14.84
CA GLN A 289 -7.72 4.71 14.90
C GLN A 289 -6.68 5.08 13.83
N PHE A 290 -6.84 6.21 13.14
CA PHE A 290 -5.93 6.65 12.06
C PHE A 290 -5.64 5.56 11.01
N ARG A 291 -6.63 4.76 10.61
CA ARG A 291 -6.42 3.66 9.67
C ARG A 291 -5.98 4.17 8.29
N PRO A 292 -5.08 3.45 7.59
CA PRO A 292 -4.70 3.79 6.23
C PRO A 292 -5.91 3.66 5.28
N GLY A 293 -5.98 4.55 4.28
CA GLY A 293 -7.00 4.52 3.23
C GLY A 293 -6.53 3.81 1.96
N GLU A 294 -7.36 3.84 0.92
CA GLU A 294 -7.10 3.20 -0.37
C GLU A 294 -5.81 3.69 -1.04
N CYS A 295 -5.45 4.98 -0.87
CA CYS A 295 -4.18 5.51 -1.38
C CYS A 295 -2.96 4.80 -0.77
N SER A 296 -3.00 4.58 0.55
CA SER A 296 -1.91 3.88 1.24
C SER A 296 -1.96 2.37 0.99
N LEU A 297 -3.15 1.77 0.89
CA LEU A 297 -3.32 0.37 0.52
C LEU A 297 -2.84 0.07 -0.92
N ALA A 298 -2.82 1.08 -1.79
CA ALA A 298 -2.26 0.98 -3.14
C ALA A 298 -0.74 1.20 -3.17
N ASN A 299 -0.06 1.40 -2.03
CA ASN A 299 1.39 1.67 -1.98
C ASN A 299 2.19 0.64 -2.78
N CYS A 300 3.17 1.09 -3.55
CA CYS A 300 3.97 0.29 -4.47
C CYS A 300 3.18 -0.49 -5.54
N GLY A 301 1.90 -0.12 -5.75
CA GLY A 301 0.98 -0.78 -6.66
C GLY A 301 0.21 0.20 -7.55
N VAL A 302 -1.04 -0.14 -7.86
CA VAL A 302 -1.92 0.61 -8.75
C VAL A 302 -3.19 1.04 -8.01
N LEU A 303 -3.49 2.33 -8.07
CA LEU A 303 -4.80 2.86 -7.71
C LEU A 303 -5.59 3.09 -8.99
N PHE A 304 -6.65 2.31 -9.19
CA PHE A 304 -7.53 2.43 -10.35
C PHE A 304 -8.82 3.16 -9.98
N LEU A 305 -9.10 4.28 -10.64
CA LEU A 305 -10.31 5.05 -10.46
C LEU A 305 -11.14 4.98 -11.74
N ASP A 306 -12.15 4.12 -11.73
CA ASP A 306 -13.13 4.05 -12.83
C ASP A 306 -14.17 5.16 -12.68
N GLU A 307 -14.73 5.62 -13.80
CA GLU A 307 -15.72 6.70 -13.81
C GLU A 307 -15.25 7.96 -13.08
N LEU A 308 -14.02 8.37 -13.32
CA LEU A 308 -13.34 9.47 -12.61
C LEU A 308 -14.21 10.72 -12.33
N PRO A 309 -15.03 11.24 -13.31
CA PRO A 309 -15.88 12.41 -13.06
C PRO A 309 -17.07 12.16 -12.13
N GLU A 310 -17.35 10.90 -11.74
CA GLU A 310 -18.45 10.58 -10.82
C GLU A 310 -18.01 10.59 -9.34
N PHE A 311 -16.70 10.62 -9.08
CA PHE A 311 -16.20 10.86 -7.72
C PHE A 311 -16.56 12.26 -7.22
N SER A 312 -16.76 12.40 -5.92
CA SER A 312 -16.95 13.70 -5.31
C SER A 312 -15.69 14.57 -5.47
N ARG A 313 -15.86 15.88 -5.57
CA ARG A 313 -14.74 16.82 -5.68
C ARG A 313 -13.78 16.70 -4.49
N GLU A 314 -14.28 16.52 -3.29
CA GLU A 314 -13.47 16.32 -2.09
C GLU A 314 -12.61 15.06 -2.18
N SER A 315 -13.19 13.94 -2.68
CA SER A 315 -12.48 12.68 -2.88
C SER A 315 -11.35 12.81 -3.90
N LEU A 316 -11.55 13.58 -4.98
CA LEU A 316 -10.49 13.82 -5.97
C LEU A 316 -9.40 14.76 -5.48
N GLU A 317 -9.74 15.78 -4.68
CA GLU A 317 -8.75 16.73 -4.14
C GLU A 317 -7.77 16.07 -3.16
N VAL A 318 -8.21 15.05 -2.41
CA VAL A 318 -7.35 14.29 -1.49
C VAL A 318 -6.20 13.57 -2.22
N LEU A 319 -6.37 13.20 -3.50
CA LEU A 319 -5.33 12.53 -4.29
C LEU A 319 -4.13 13.43 -4.61
N ARG A 320 -4.26 14.75 -4.47
CA ARG A 320 -3.19 15.69 -4.86
C ARG A 320 -1.93 15.51 -4.03
N GLN A 321 -2.07 15.36 -2.72
CA GLN A 321 -0.93 15.17 -1.83
C GLN A 321 -0.18 13.87 -2.12
N PRO A 322 -0.80 12.67 -2.14
CA PRO A 322 -0.07 11.44 -2.41
C PRO A 322 0.54 11.38 -3.82
N LEU A 323 -0.08 11.99 -4.82
CA LEU A 323 0.50 12.04 -6.17
C LEU A 323 1.73 12.96 -6.26
N GLU A 324 1.85 13.96 -5.39
CA GLU A 324 2.98 14.90 -5.35
C GLU A 324 4.07 14.41 -4.40
N ASP A 325 3.71 14.12 -3.15
CA ASP A 325 4.64 13.83 -2.07
C ASP A 325 4.92 12.33 -1.89
N GLY A 326 4.12 11.43 -2.48
CA GLY A 326 4.21 9.99 -2.28
C GLY A 326 3.82 9.55 -0.87
N GLN A 327 3.17 10.39 -0.11
CA GLN A 327 2.70 10.11 1.25
C GLN A 327 1.39 10.84 1.54
N ILE A 328 0.67 10.35 2.53
CA ILE A 328 -0.56 10.98 3.01
C ILE A 328 -0.54 11.12 4.52
N THR A 329 -0.85 12.31 5.01
CA THR A 329 -0.90 12.58 6.45
C THR A 329 -2.35 12.72 6.90
N VAL A 330 -2.74 11.86 7.82
CA VAL A 330 -4.04 11.89 8.48
C VAL A 330 -3.89 12.58 9.83
N SER A 331 -4.48 13.77 9.99
CA SER A 331 -4.41 14.56 11.22
C SER A 331 -5.79 14.68 11.88
N ARG A 332 -5.82 14.54 13.20
CA ARG A 332 -7.01 14.70 14.07
C ARG A 332 -6.59 15.37 15.39
N ALA A 333 -7.54 15.80 16.18
CA ALA A 333 -7.27 16.36 17.51
C ALA A 333 -6.50 15.40 18.43
N ALA A 334 -6.62 14.07 18.21
CA ALA A 334 -5.95 13.04 18.99
C ALA A 334 -4.51 12.73 18.53
N GLY A 335 -4.05 13.28 17.40
CA GLY A 335 -2.72 13.04 16.85
C GLY A 335 -2.68 13.07 15.32
N SER A 336 -1.58 12.63 14.75
CA SER A 336 -1.40 12.48 13.30
C SER A 336 -0.65 11.18 12.98
N ALA A 337 -0.95 10.59 11.82
CA ALA A 337 -0.22 9.47 11.25
C ALA A 337 0.08 9.74 9.78
N THR A 338 1.30 9.47 9.36
CA THR A 338 1.72 9.59 7.96
C THR A 338 1.94 8.20 7.38
N TYR A 339 1.37 7.96 6.21
CA TYR A 339 1.46 6.70 5.49
C TYR A 339 2.09 6.91 4.12
N PRO A 340 3.00 6.03 3.67
CA PRO A 340 3.47 6.04 2.30
C PRO A 340 2.32 5.73 1.35
N SER A 341 2.36 6.35 0.16
CA SER A 341 1.32 6.27 -0.86
C SER A 341 1.96 6.39 -2.24
N HIS A 342 3.00 5.59 -2.49
CA HIS A 342 3.73 5.52 -3.75
C HIS A 342 3.00 4.62 -4.75
N PHE A 343 1.79 4.99 -5.12
CA PHE A 343 1.03 4.26 -6.14
C PHE A 343 1.17 4.87 -7.52
N GLN A 344 0.84 4.08 -8.53
CA GLN A 344 0.62 4.52 -9.90
C GLN A 344 -0.88 4.71 -10.10
N LEU A 345 -1.29 5.93 -10.50
CA LEU A 345 -2.69 6.22 -10.79
C LEU A 345 -3.04 5.76 -12.20
N VAL A 346 -4.06 4.93 -12.32
CA VAL A 346 -4.77 4.68 -13.57
C VAL A 346 -6.19 5.18 -13.39
N ALA A 347 -6.60 6.12 -14.20
CA ALA A 347 -7.95 6.65 -14.17
C ALA A 347 -8.67 6.33 -15.48
N ALA A 348 -9.98 6.11 -15.42
CA ALA A 348 -10.80 5.89 -16.59
C ALA A 348 -12.02 6.81 -16.56
N MET A 349 -12.40 7.33 -17.71
CA MET A 349 -13.62 8.13 -17.84
C MET A 349 -14.26 7.94 -19.23
N ASN A 350 -15.53 8.23 -19.30
CA ASN A 350 -16.22 8.35 -20.58
C ASN A 350 -15.99 9.75 -21.17
N PRO A 351 -16.11 9.95 -22.48
CA PRO A 351 -15.88 11.26 -23.10
C PRO A 351 -16.98 12.29 -22.77
N CYS A 352 -18.16 11.82 -22.34
CA CYS A 352 -19.30 12.64 -21.88
C CYS A 352 -20.23 11.79 -21.01
N LYS A 353 -21.28 12.40 -20.45
CA LYS A 353 -22.26 11.72 -19.59
C LYS A 353 -22.99 10.56 -20.28
N CYS A 354 -23.34 10.66 -21.58
CA CYS A 354 -23.95 9.54 -22.31
C CYS A 354 -22.91 8.52 -22.80
N GLY A 355 -21.61 8.85 -22.78
CA GLY A 355 -20.51 7.97 -23.17
C GLY A 355 -20.15 7.98 -24.66
N TYR A 356 -20.84 8.73 -25.52
CA TYR A 356 -20.70 8.60 -26.99
C TYR A 356 -20.23 9.87 -27.70
N TYR A 357 -19.67 10.85 -27.00
CA TYR A 357 -19.10 12.03 -27.65
C TYR A 357 -17.86 11.62 -28.47
N GLY A 358 -17.86 11.96 -29.77
CA GLY A 358 -16.81 11.54 -30.73
C GLY A 358 -16.90 10.09 -31.19
N HIS A 359 -17.94 9.34 -30.82
CA HIS A 359 -18.07 7.93 -31.24
C HIS A 359 -18.40 7.82 -32.76
N PRO A 360 -17.68 6.97 -33.53
CA PRO A 360 -17.82 6.94 -35.00
C PRO A 360 -19.21 6.51 -35.49
N THR A 361 -19.91 5.64 -34.77
CA THR A 361 -21.19 5.04 -35.24
C THR A 361 -22.40 5.37 -34.35
N ARG A 362 -22.21 5.84 -33.13
CA ARG A 362 -23.30 6.16 -32.21
C ARG A 362 -23.34 7.66 -31.93
N PRO A 363 -24.47 8.34 -32.20
CA PRO A 363 -24.57 9.77 -31.96
C PRO A 363 -24.58 10.10 -30.49
N CYS A 364 -23.86 11.14 -30.11
CA CYS A 364 -23.91 11.71 -28.76
C CYS A 364 -25.21 12.51 -28.58
N THR A 365 -25.90 12.32 -27.47
CA THR A 365 -27.11 13.06 -27.11
C THR A 365 -26.87 14.26 -26.19
N CYS A 366 -25.64 14.50 -25.77
CA CYS A 366 -25.28 15.59 -24.88
C CYS A 366 -25.07 16.90 -25.65
N SER A 367 -25.52 18.01 -25.08
CA SER A 367 -25.12 19.34 -25.56
C SER A 367 -23.63 19.58 -25.29
N LEU A 368 -22.97 20.45 -26.04
CA LEU A 368 -21.58 20.83 -25.83
C LEU A 368 -21.34 21.37 -24.40
N SER A 369 -22.28 22.15 -23.87
CA SER A 369 -22.23 22.63 -22.49
C SER A 369 -22.26 21.49 -21.46
N ALA A 370 -23.08 20.45 -21.69
CA ALA A 370 -23.13 19.28 -20.80
C ALA A 370 -21.83 18.45 -20.89
N VAL A 371 -21.22 18.34 -22.06
CA VAL A 371 -19.89 17.68 -22.23
C VAL A 371 -18.82 18.44 -21.46
N ARG A 372 -18.76 19.77 -21.62
CA ARG A 372 -17.81 20.63 -20.88
C ARG A 372 -18.02 20.53 -19.36
N GLN A 373 -19.27 20.62 -18.90
CA GLN A 373 -19.61 20.48 -17.48
C GLN A 373 -19.22 19.12 -16.91
N TYR A 374 -19.37 18.04 -17.66
CA TYR A 374 -18.97 16.70 -17.27
C TYR A 374 -17.45 16.58 -17.12
N ARG A 375 -16.70 17.05 -18.12
CA ARG A 375 -15.24 17.02 -18.11
C ARG A 375 -14.63 17.91 -17.02
N SER A 376 -15.21 19.09 -16.76
CA SER A 376 -14.74 20.04 -15.76
C SER A 376 -14.91 19.56 -14.30
N ARG A 377 -15.59 18.43 -14.06
CA ARG A 377 -15.61 17.79 -12.75
C ARG A 377 -14.22 17.30 -12.31
N VAL A 378 -13.37 16.92 -13.28
CA VAL A 378 -11.97 16.61 -13.02
C VAL A 378 -11.18 17.91 -13.02
N SER A 379 -10.58 18.23 -11.87
CA SER A 379 -9.87 19.50 -11.72
C SER A 379 -8.58 19.55 -12.56
N GLY A 380 -8.25 20.73 -13.11
CA GLY A 380 -6.99 20.95 -13.83
C GLY A 380 -5.76 20.51 -13.04
N PRO A 381 -5.64 20.85 -11.74
CA PRO A 381 -4.54 20.39 -10.90
C PRO A 381 -4.41 18.86 -10.78
N LEU A 382 -5.48 18.08 -10.87
CA LEU A 382 -5.41 16.62 -10.91
C LEU A 382 -4.94 16.13 -12.29
N LEU A 383 -5.49 16.69 -13.37
CA LEU A 383 -5.04 16.41 -14.74
C LEU A 383 -3.57 16.74 -14.93
N ASP A 384 -3.10 17.79 -14.27
CA ASP A 384 -1.68 18.15 -14.24
C ASP A 384 -0.76 17.08 -13.63
N ARG A 385 -1.27 16.06 -12.96
CA ARG A 385 -0.52 14.95 -12.37
C ARG A 385 -0.66 13.65 -13.16
N ILE A 386 -1.38 13.70 -14.28
CA ILE A 386 -1.50 12.59 -15.21
C ILE A 386 -0.54 12.82 -16.37
N ASP A 387 0.33 11.85 -16.63
CA ASP A 387 1.37 11.97 -17.66
C ASP A 387 0.89 11.54 -19.05
N LEU A 388 0.04 10.51 -19.10
CA LEU A 388 -0.43 9.87 -20.32
C LEU A 388 -1.95 9.95 -20.40
N CYS A 389 -2.48 10.67 -21.39
CA CYS A 389 -3.90 10.67 -21.75
C CYS A 389 -4.08 9.87 -23.04
N VAL A 390 -4.98 8.89 -23.00
CA VAL A 390 -5.21 7.97 -24.13
C VAL A 390 -6.69 7.92 -24.46
N GLU A 391 -7.04 8.26 -25.69
CA GLU A 391 -8.37 8.00 -26.22
C GLU A 391 -8.44 6.58 -26.77
N MET A 392 -9.53 5.90 -26.41
CA MET A 392 -9.78 4.51 -26.78
C MET A 392 -11.01 4.43 -27.68
N ASP A 393 -10.77 4.06 -28.92
CA ASP A 393 -11.83 3.84 -29.88
C ASP A 393 -12.52 2.47 -29.67
N PRO A 394 -13.77 2.30 -30.15
CA PRO A 394 -14.40 1.00 -30.17
C PRO A 394 -13.59 0.02 -31.01
N VAL A 395 -13.39 -1.19 -30.51
CA VAL A 395 -12.68 -2.25 -31.26
C VAL A 395 -13.53 -2.72 -32.42
N ALA A 396 -12.96 -2.78 -33.61
CA ALA A 396 -13.64 -3.28 -34.79
C ALA A 396 -13.91 -4.79 -34.70
N PHE A 397 -14.98 -5.26 -35.33
CA PHE A 397 -15.35 -6.69 -35.28
C PHE A 397 -14.22 -7.59 -35.80
N ASP A 398 -13.55 -7.19 -36.85
CA ASP A 398 -12.44 -7.95 -37.44
C ASP A 398 -11.20 -8.03 -36.50
N GLU A 399 -10.99 -7.02 -35.66
CA GLU A 399 -9.94 -7.04 -34.66
C GLU A 399 -10.26 -8.02 -33.51
N LEU A 400 -11.55 -8.22 -33.18
CA LEU A 400 -12.00 -9.17 -32.14
C LEU A 400 -11.85 -10.63 -32.61
N HIS A 401 -11.89 -10.87 -33.91
CA HIS A 401 -11.79 -12.22 -34.50
C HIS A 401 -10.48 -12.47 -35.22
N GLY A 402 -9.59 -11.48 -35.26
CA GLY A 402 -8.30 -11.57 -35.93
C GLY A 402 -7.38 -12.59 -35.24
N THR A 403 -6.62 -13.34 -36.06
CA THR A 403 -5.62 -14.32 -35.60
C THR A 403 -4.29 -13.67 -35.18
N ALA A 404 -4.18 -12.33 -35.24
CA ALA A 404 -2.98 -11.62 -34.85
C ALA A 404 -2.77 -11.85 -33.32
N SER A 405 -1.75 -12.62 -32.96
CA SER A 405 -1.35 -12.83 -31.59
C SER A 405 -0.94 -11.50 -30.96
N ALA A 406 -1.73 -11.03 -30.01
CA ALA A 406 -1.36 -9.87 -29.21
C ALA A 406 -0.15 -10.25 -28.34
N GLU A 407 0.81 -9.32 -28.14
CA GLU A 407 1.95 -9.55 -27.24
C GLU A 407 1.47 -9.96 -25.83
N SER A 408 2.08 -11.00 -25.30
CA SER A 408 1.75 -11.51 -23.97
C SER A 408 2.25 -10.56 -22.86
N SER A 409 1.68 -10.69 -21.66
CA SER A 409 2.21 -9.98 -20.48
C SER A 409 3.68 -10.30 -20.23
N ALA A 410 4.15 -11.50 -20.58
CA ALA A 410 5.56 -11.89 -20.44
C ALA A 410 6.46 -11.10 -21.39
N ASP A 411 6.02 -10.87 -22.63
CA ASP A 411 6.77 -10.09 -23.63
C ASP A 411 6.84 -8.61 -23.22
N LEU A 412 5.71 -8.03 -22.86
CA LEU A 412 5.64 -6.63 -22.40
C LEU A 412 6.46 -6.41 -21.12
N ARG A 413 6.43 -7.36 -20.21
CA ARG A 413 7.24 -7.32 -18.97
C ARG A 413 8.73 -7.31 -19.28
N ARG A 414 9.21 -8.10 -20.24
CA ARG A 414 10.62 -8.08 -20.64
C ARG A 414 11.05 -6.68 -21.11
N GLN A 415 10.23 -5.99 -21.90
CA GLN A 415 10.48 -4.60 -22.32
C GLN A 415 10.53 -3.65 -21.12
N VAL A 416 9.57 -3.77 -20.20
CA VAL A 416 9.50 -2.94 -18.97
C VAL A 416 10.72 -3.16 -18.11
N LEU A 417 11.11 -4.42 -17.86
CA LEU A 417 12.28 -4.75 -17.03
C LEU A 417 13.57 -4.23 -17.64
N PHE A 418 13.73 -4.31 -18.97
CA PHE A 418 14.88 -3.72 -19.66
C PHE A 418 14.98 -2.21 -19.40
N ALA A 419 13.88 -1.46 -19.63
CA ALA A 419 13.87 -0.01 -19.40
C ALA A 419 14.15 0.33 -17.91
N ARG A 420 13.60 -0.44 -16.96
CA ARG A 420 13.85 -0.28 -15.52
C ARG A 420 15.30 -0.55 -15.14
N GLN A 421 15.95 -1.52 -15.76
CA GLN A 421 17.38 -1.76 -15.56
C GLN A 421 18.23 -0.59 -16.05
N VAL A 422 17.90 0.02 -17.21
CA VAL A 422 18.56 1.22 -17.71
C VAL A 422 18.38 2.38 -16.73
N GLN A 423 17.18 2.57 -16.19
CA GLN A 423 16.89 3.60 -15.19
C GLN A 423 17.64 3.35 -13.88
N ALA A 424 17.64 2.12 -13.37
CA ALA A 424 18.35 1.78 -12.14
C ALA A 424 19.84 2.08 -12.23
N LYS A 425 20.49 1.73 -13.35
CA LYS A 425 21.90 2.07 -13.61
C LYS A 425 22.13 3.59 -13.63
N ARG A 426 21.21 4.35 -14.23
CA ARG A 426 21.31 5.82 -14.33
C ARG A 426 21.15 6.46 -12.96
N TYR A 427 20.22 5.99 -12.14
CA TYR A 427 19.87 6.59 -10.85
C TYR A 427 20.72 6.07 -9.68
N ALA A 428 21.63 5.13 -9.92
CA ALA A 428 22.66 4.77 -8.95
C ALA A 428 23.70 5.89 -8.74
N ALA A 429 23.73 6.90 -9.63
CA ALA A 429 24.63 8.04 -9.53
C ALA A 429 24.19 9.04 -8.43
N PRO A 430 25.14 9.77 -7.78
CA PRO A 430 24.81 10.77 -6.77
C PRO A 430 23.86 11.85 -7.27
N GLY A 431 22.91 12.23 -6.41
CA GLY A 431 21.87 13.24 -6.71
C GLY A 431 20.60 12.66 -7.32
N PHE A 432 20.41 11.33 -7.22
CA PHE A 432 19.18 10.63 -7.58
C PHE A 432 18.66 9.74 -6.43
N GLU A 433 19.00 10.09 -5.19
CA GLU A 433 18.57 9.35 -4.01
C GLU A 433 17.03 9.26 -3.97
N GLY A 434 16.49 8.06 -3.81
CA GLY A 434 15.03 7.81 -3.79
C GLY A 434 14.33 7.85 -5.15
N VAL A 435 15.06 8.04 -6.27
CA VAL A 435 14.49 7.99 -7.62
C VAL A 435 14.56 6.58 -8.17
N HIS A 436 13.40 5.96 -8.36
CA HIS A 436 13.29 4.58 -8.89
C HIS A 436 12.73 4.52 -10.31
N CYS A 437 12.19 5.63 -10.85
CA CYS A 437 11.62 5.70 -12.20
C CYS A 437 11.58 7.13 -12.74
N ASN A 438 11.40 7.24 -14.06
CA ASN A 438 11.42 8.53 -14.76
C ASN A 438 10.35 9.51 -14.27
N ALA A 439 9.15 9.04 -13.91
CA ALA A 439 8.06 9.89 -13.44
C ALA A 439 8.39 10.62 -12.13
N ARG A 440 9.32 10.09 -11.33
CA ARG A 440 9.74 10.67 -10.03
C ARG A 440 10.89 11.67 -10.14
N LEU A 441 11.41 11.94 -11.33
CA LEU A 441 12.45 12.94 -11.53
C LEU A 441 11.96 14.35 -11.17
N THR A 442 12.74 15.07 -10.39
CA THR A 442 12.54 16.52 -10.16
C THR A 442 12.89 17.32 -11.41
N ALA A 443 12.42 18.58 -11.52
CA ALA A 443 12.74 19.46 -12.65
C ALA A 443 14.26 19.63 -12.87
N GLY A 444 15.05 19.67 -11.80
CA GLY A 444 16.51 19.74 -11.88
C GLY A 444 17.13 18.46 -12.44
N GLN A 445 16.60 17.30 -12.04
CA GLN A 445 17.05 16.00 -12.53
C GLN A 445 16.64 15.75 -13.99
N VAL A 446 15.44 16.20 -14.40
CA VAL A 446 14.97 16.13 -15.80
C VAL A 446 16.00 16.81 -16.72
N ARG A 447 16.45 18.01 -16.39
CA ARG A 447 17.47 18.74 -17.19
C ARG A 447 18.81 17.99 -17.30
N ARG A 448 19.19 17.23 -16.28
CA ARG A 448 20.45 16.43 -16.29
C ARG A 448 20.32 15.17 -17.15
N VAL A 449 19.14 14.53 -17.14
CA VAL A 449 18.90 13.19 -17.72
C VAL A 449 18.34 13.25 -19.15
N CYS A 450 17.50 14.25 -19.43
CA CYS A 450 16.81 14.36 -20.72
C CYS A 450 17.62 15.18 -21.73
N ARG A 451 18.86 14.74 -22.04
CA ARG A 451 19.67 15.33 -23.10
C ARG A 451 19.08 14.97 -24.46
N MET A 452 19.00 15.93 -25.37
CA MET A 452 18.34 15.83 -26.66
C MET A 452 19.30 15.97 -27.82
N THR A 453 18.88 15.44 -29.00
CA THR A 453 19.50 15.78 -30.27
C THR A 453 19.10 17.21 -30.68
N PRO A 454 19.90 17.91 -31.53
CA PRO A 454 19.53 19.25 -31.99
C PRO A 454 18.20 19.29 -32.76
N ALA A 455 17.82 18.20 -33.41
CA ALA A 455 16.54 18.08 -34.14
C ALA A 455 15.37 17.95 -33.12
N ALA A 456 15.52 17.12 -32.11
CA ALA A 456 14.54 16.98 -31.02
C ALA A 456 14.34 18.31 -30.25
N GLU A 457 15.41 19.07 -30.01
CA GLU A 457 15.31 20.37 -29.35
C GLU A 457 14.49 21.39 -30.17
N ARG A 458 14.71 21.43 -31.48
CA ARG A 458 13.91 22.28 -32.38
C ARG A 458 12.43 21.88 -32.38
N LEU A 459 12.15 20.58 -32.42
CA LEU A 459 10.78 20.07 -32.37
C LEU A 459 10.10 20.44 -31.04
N LEU A 460 10.78 20.28 -29.91
CA LEU A 460 10.25 20.60 -28.59
C LEU A 460 9.94 22.11 -28.48
N ARG A 461 10.81 22.97 -28.98
CA ARG A 461 10.62 24.42 -29.01
C ARG A 461 9.39 24.81 -29.83
N ALA A 462 9.27 24.28 -31.07
CA ALA A 462 8.12 24.52 -31.90
C ALA A 462 6.81 24.05 -31.22
N SER A 463 6.83 22.86 -30.63
CA SER A 463 5.68 22.32 -29.92
C SER A 463 5.32 23.16 -28.67
N TYR A 464 6.31 23.67 -27.93
CA TYR A 464 6.09 24.52 -26.77
C TYR A 464 5.33 25.80 -27.15
N GLU A 465 5.75 26.47 -28.24
CA GLU A 465 5.14 27.70 -28.74
C GLU A 465 3.73 27.42 -29.33
N THR A 466 3.60 26.41 -30.20
CA THR A 466 2.34 26.11 -30.89
C THR A 466 1.26 25.60 -29.93
N LEU A 467 1.65 24.75 -28.98
CA LEU A 467 0.71 24.16 -28.03
C LEU A 467 0.54 25.00 -26.76
N GLY A 468 1.30 26.09 -26.53
CA GLY A 468 1.23 26.93 -25.34
C GLY A 468 1.45 26.12 -24.07
N LEU A 469 2.48 25.26 -24.04
CA LEU A 469 2.74 24.34 -22.93
C LEU A 469 3.14 25.11 -21.67
N SER A 470 2.68 24.64 -20.51
CA SER A 470 3.22 25.11 -19.22
C SER A 470 4.58 24.47 -18.92
N ALA A 471 5.35 25.06 -18.02
CA ALA A 471 6.64 24.46 -17.57
C ALA A 471 6.45 23.04 -16.99
N ARG A 472 5.34 22.80 -16.29
CA ARG A 472 5.00 21.45 -15.77
C ARG A 472 4.70 20.47 -16.91
N ALA A 473 3.98 20.89 -17.93
CA ALA A 473 3.69 20.06 -19.11
C ALA A 473 4.98 19.73 -19.87
N HIS A 474 5.88 20.69 -20.04
CA HIS A 474 7.21 20.48 -20.62
C HIS A 474 7.99 19.38 -19.88
N ASP A 475 8.14 19.49 -18.56
CA ASP A 475 8.90 18.50 -17.80
C ASP A 475 8.27 17.10 -17.86
N ARG A 476 6.94 17.00 -17.93
CA ARG A 476 6.22 15.72 -18.08
C ARG A 476 6.48 15.10 -19.46
N ILE A 477 6.39 15.87 -20.53
CA ILE A 477 6.72 15.39 -21.87
C ILE A 477 8.14 14.82 -21.90
N LEU A 478 9.10 15.50 -21.27
CA LEU A 478 10.48 15.03 -21.20
C LEU A 478 10.64 13.73 -20.40
N ARG A 479 9.90 13.55 -19.30
CA ARG A 479 9.91 12.29 -18.54
C ARG A 479 9.34 11.13 -19.35
N VAL A 480 8.25 11.36 -20.08
CA VAL A 480 7.65 10.34 -20.97
C VAL A 480 8.60 10.04 -22.12
N ALA A 481 9.14 11.06 -22.81
CA ALA A 481 10.11 10.90 -23.90
C ALA A 481 11.36 10.13 -23.44
N ARG A 482 11.83 10.39 -22.19
CA ARG A 482 12.94 9.62 -21.61
C ARG A 482 12.57 8.15 -21.44
N THR A 483 11.33 7.84 -21.07
CA THR A 483 10.86 6.46 -20.96
C THR A 483 10.78 5.78 -22.32
N VAL A 484 10.30 6.47 -23.35
CA VAL A 484 10.31 5.99 -24.74
C VAL A 484 11.73 5.65 -25.18
N ALA A 485 12.67 6.59 -24.95
CA ALA A 485 14.08 6.39 -25.32
C ALA A 485 14.73 5.25 -24.51
N ASP A 486 14.37 5.06 -23.22
CA ASP A 486 14.87 3.95 -22.39
C ASP A 486 14.39 2.59 -22.94
N LEU A 487 13.12 2.48 -23.34
CA LEU A 487 12.57 1.28 -23.99
C LEU A 487 13.28 0.97 -25.31
N ALA A 488 13.71 1.99 -26.05
CA ALA A 488 14.46 1.86 -27.29
C ALA A 488 15.98 1.71 -27.08
N GLY A 489 16.49 1.75 -25.83
CA GLY A 489 17.91 1.68 -25.53
C GLY A 489 18.73 2.93 -25.95
N LYS A 490 18.05 4.06 -26.22
CA LYS A 490 18.69 5.30 -26.69
C LYS A 490 19.23 6.14 -25.52
N GLN A 491 20.42 6.69 -25.66
CA GLN A 491 21.01 7.58 -24.65
C GLN A 491 20.47 9.01 -24.72
N LEU A 492 20.27 9.54 -25.91
CA LEU A 492 19.71 10.86 -26.18
C LEU A 492 18.23 10.74 -26.57
N LEU A 493 17.47 11.78 -26.24
CA LEU A 493 16.11 11.92 -26.78
C LEU A 493 16.20 12.36 -28.25
N ASP A 494 15.59 11.60 -29.12
CA ASP A 494 15.44 11.93 -30.55
C ASP A 494 14.04 12.44 -30.85
N GLU A 495 13.79 12.78 -32.10
CA GLU A 495 12.50 13.29 -32.57
C GLU A 495 11.39 12.27 -32.36
N ASP A 496 11.64 10.97 -32.64
CA ASP A 496 10.64 9.90 -32.48
C ASP A 496 10.17 9.79 -31.02
N SER A 497 11.12 9.83 -30.08
CA SER A 497 10.82 9.77 -28.65
C SER A 497 9.97 10.95 -28.18
N LEU A 498 10.21 12.15 -28.73
CA LEU A 498 9.40 13.33 -28.42
C LEU A 498 8.03 13.29 -29.08
N LEU A 499 7.96 12.88 -30.35
CA LEU A 499 6.68 12.77 -31.07
C LEU A 499 5.75 11.79 -30.40
N GLU A 500 6.26 10.61 -29.99
CA GLU A 500 5.46 9.64 -29.22
C GLU A 500 4.98 10.26 -27.89
N ALA A 501 5.84 10.95 -27.16
CA ALA A 501 5.44 11.58 -25.89
C ALA A 501 4.39 12.69 -26.08
N LEU A 502 4.48 13.45 -27.16
CA LEU A 502 3.54 14.51 -27.48
C LEU A 502 2.15 13.98 -27.85
N GLN A 503 2.06 12.79 -28.46
CA GLN A 503 0.77 12.15 -28.79
C GLN A 503 -0.11 11.96 -27.56
N TYR A 504 0.47 11.60 -26.41
CA TYR A 504 -0.27 11.40 -25.16
C TYR A 504 -0.68 12.70 -24.49
N ARG A 505 -0.26 13.86 -25.00
CA ARG A 505 -0.60 15.20 -24.48
C ARG A 505 -1.49 16.00 -25.40
N ALA A 506 -1.42 15.78 -26.72
CA ALA A 506 -2.21 16.53 -27.71
C ALA A 506 -3.73 16.42 -27.45
N GLN A 507 -4.14 15.35 -26.81
CA GLN A 507 -5.54 15.05 -26.45
C GLN A 507 -6.07 15.89 -25.27
N GLU A 508 -5.22 16.52 -24.44
CA GLU A 508 -5.65 17.47 -23.38
C GLU A 508 -6.27 18.75 -23.96
N LYS A 509 -5.95 19.09 -25.20
CA LYS A 509 -6.43 20.32 -25.87
C LYS A 509 -7.69 20.15 -26.72
N VAL A 510 -8.30 18.96 -26.77
CA VAL A 510 -9.66 18.86 -27.31
C VAL A 510 -10.57 19.58 -26.32
N GLU A 511 -10.53 20.92 -26.46
CA GLU A 511 -11.42 21.96 -25.93
C GLU A 511 -12.18 21.58 -24.63
N LEU A 512 -11.54 21.89 -23.48
CA LEU A 512 -12.24 22.15 -22.25
C LEU A 512 -13.20 23.33 -22.43
#